data_a8fa897edd1b0964a48f4ab48dccc77e
#
_entry.id   a8fa897edd1b0964a48f4ab48dccc77e
#
_cell.length_a   1.000
_cell.length_b   1.000
_cell.length_c   1.000
_cell.angle_alpha   90.00
_cell.angle_beta   90.00
_cell.angle_gamma   90.00
#
_symmetry.space_group_name_H-M   'P 1'
#
loop_
_entity.id
_entity.type
_entity.pdbx_description
1 polymer ?
#
loop_
_entity_poly.entity_id
_entity_poly.type
_entity_poly.pdbx_seq_one_letter_code
_entity_poly.pdbx_strand_id
1 'polypeptide(L)'
;MECDKPRLGDIYLMSFSGVGSEQKGVRPGIIFQNDIGNDRSPNVIALPLTTRIKNLTQPTHVLLPAEKYNLLADSLVLCENPQRMSKSRLLKYLGALEEEDIKSIAIGNILSSSAIALLSEEELLDVWKESKRIQGL
;
A
#
# COMPACT_ATOMS: atom_id res chain seq x y z
N MET A 1 2.27 -7.16 -20.29
CA MET A 1 1.24 -6.54 -19.46
C MET A 1 1.82 -6.10 -18.13
N GLU A 2 1.38 -4.97 -17.69
CA GLU A 2 1.85 -4.36 -16.45
C GLU A 2 1.48 -5.16 -15.22
N CYS A 3 0.40 -5.97 -15.28
CA CYS A 3 -0.03 -6.81 -14.16
C CYS A 3 1.04 -7.83 -13.73
N ASP A 4 1.95 -8.20 -14.64
CA ASP A 4 3.02 -9.13 -14.33
C ASP A 4 4.21 -8.47 -13.62
N LYS A 5 4.27 -7.15 -13.62
CA LYS A 5 5.41 -6.38 -13.12
C LYS A 5 4.97 -5.25 -12.20
N PRO A 6 4.30 -5.59 -11.09
CA PRO A 6 3.89 -4.55 -10.16
C PRO A 6 5.10 -3.87 -9.51
N ARG A 7 4.95 -2.60 -9.16
CA ARG A 7 5.95 -1.79 -8.48
C ARG A 7 5.36 -1.16 -7.24
N LEU A 8 6.21 -0.93 -6.24
CA LEU A 8 5.79 -0.23 -5.02
C LEU A 8 5.10 1.08 -5.39
N GLY A 9 3.90 1.29 -4.90
CA GLY A 9 3.11 2.49 -5.17
C GLY A 9 2.20 2.41 -6.40
N ASP A 10 2.25 1.31 -7.14
CA ASP A 10 1.32 1.13 -8.27
C ASP A 10 -0.11 0.97 -7.77
N ILE A 11 -1.04 1.49 -8.56
CA ILE A 11 -2.49 1.36 -8.32
C ILE A 11 -3.03 0.33 -9.31
N TYR A 12 -3.64 -0.72 -8.77
CA TYR A 12 -4.31 -1.74 -9.59
C TYR A 12 -5.74 -1.90 -9.15
N LEU A 13 -6.60 -2.20 -10.10
CA LEU A 13 -7.90 -2.80 -9.79
C LEU A 13 -7.62 -4.24 -9.37
N MET A 14 -8.09 -4.62 -8.20
CA MET A 14 -7.77 -5.92 -7.58
C MET A 14 -9.00 -6.60 -7.04
N SER A 15 -8.94 -7.93 -6.95
CA SER A 15 -9.98 -8.72 -6.32
C SER A 15 -9.55 -9.06 -4.89
N PHE A 16 -10.17 -8.41 -3.91
CA PHE A 16 -9.94 -8.66 -2.49
C PHE A 16 -10.90 -9.73 -1.99
N SER A 17 -10.42 -10.58 -1.08
CA SER A 17 -11.21 -11.70 -0.55
C SER A 17 -11.51 -11.56 0.94
N GLY A 18 -11.69 -10.33 1.43
CA GLY A 18 -11.91 -10.08 2.85
C GLY A 18 -13.03 -10.89 3.49
N VAL A 19 -12.96 -11.03 4.79
CA VAL A 19 -13.93 -11.72 5.63
C VAL A 19 -14.39 -10.77 6.73
N GLY A 20 -15.69 -10.78 7.03
CA GLY A 20 -16.26 -9.92 8.07
C GLY A 20 -16.12 -8.44 7.72
N SER A 21 -15.40 -7.69 8.56
CA SER A 21 -15.17 -6.27 8.35
C SER A 21 -14.01 -5.97 7.41
N GLU A 22 -13.29 -6.99 6.93
CA GLU A 22 -12.19 -6.79 5.99
C GLU A 22 -12.71 -6.31 4.64
N GLN A 23 -11.87 -5.55 3.93
CA GLN A 23 -12.21 -5.11 2.59
C GLN A 23 -12.26 -6.30 1.64
N LYS A 24 -13.32 -6.37 0.83
CA LYS A 24 -13.50 -7.45 -0.14
C LYS A 24 -14.12 -6.94 -1.43
N GLY A 25 -14.12 -7.78 -2.46
CA GLY A 25 -14.65 -7.46 -3.77
C GLY A 25 -13.62 -6.78 -4.66
N VAL A 26 -14.05 -6.37 -5.85
CA VAL A 26 -13.18 -5.71 -6.83
C VAL A 26 -13.13 -4.22 -6.52
N ARG A 27 -11.92 -3.73 -6.26
CA ARG A 27 -11.69 -2.32 -5.94
C ARG A 27 -10.23 -1.94 -6.20
N PRO A 28 -9.93 -0.64 -6.30
CA PRO A 28 -8.54 -0.22 -6.38
C PRO A 28 -7.78 -0.55 -5.12
N GLY A 29 -6.50 -0.84 -5.28
CA GLY A 29 -5.58 -1.05 -4.18
C GLY A 29 -4.20 -0.57 -4.57
N ILE A 30 -3.33 -0.42 -3.58
CA ILE A 30 -1.97 0.06 -3.75
C ILE A 30 -1.01 -1.11 -3.51
N ILE A 31 -0.07 -1.32 -4.43
CA ILE A 31 1.02 -2.27 -4.21
C ILE A 31 1.93 -1.69 -3.12
N PHE A 32 2.07 -2.42 -2.02
CA PHE A 32 2.85 -1.98 -0.88
C PHE A 32 3.83 -3.06 -0.44
N GLN A 33 4.62 -3.51 -1.37
CA GLN A 33 5.66 -4.50 -1.20
C GLN A 33 6.91 -4.00 -1.93
N ASN A 34 8.09 -4.29 -1.39
CA ASN A 34 9.33 -3.90 -2.05
C ASN A 34 9.45 -4.57 -3.42
N ASP A 35 10.21 -3.94 -4.33
CA ASP A 35 10.26 -4.39 -5.71
C ASP A 35 11.00 -5.71 -5.90
N ILE A 36 11.85 -6.09 -4.98
CA ILE A 36 12.47 -7.42 -5.01
C ILE A 36 11.40 -8.48 -4.82
N GLY A 37 10.53 -8.29 -3.83
CA GLY A 37 9.39 -9.18 -3.62
C GLY A 37 8.43 -9.14 -4.80
N ASN A 38 8.16 -7.94 -5.34
CA ASN A 38 7.29 -7.77 -6.50
C ASN A 38 7.83 -8.54 -7.72
N ASP A 39 9.13 -8.59 -7.90
CA ASP A 39 9.74 -9.31 -9.02
C ASP A 39 9.78 -10.82 -8.82
N ARG A 40 10.03 -11.28 -7.60
CA ARG A 40 10.37 -12.68 -7.33
C ARG A 40 9.25 -13.51 -6.72
N SER A 41 8.32 -12.87 -6.01
CA SER A 41 7.22 -13.59 -5.36
C SER A 41 6.04 -13.76 -6.32
N PRO A 42 5.32 -14.87 -6.25
CA PRO A 42 4.03 -14.99 -6.96
C PRO A 42 2.93 -14.18 -6.29
N ASN A 43 3.21 -13.60 -5.12
CA ASN A 43 2.25 -12.83 -4.35
C ASN A 43 2.70 -11.39 -4.21
N VAL A 44 1.74 -10.52 -3.91
CA VAL A 44 1.98 -9.12 -3.57
C VAL A 44 1.34 -8.80 -2.22
N ILE A 45 1.77 -7.72 -1.61
CA ILE A 45 1.10 -7.12 -0.47
C ILE A 45 0.43 -5.87 -0.99
N ALA A 46 -0.85 -5.71 -0.72
CA ALA A 46 -1.64 -4.58 -1.20
C ALA A 46 -2.43 -3.93 -0.08
N LEU A 47 -2.63 -2.62 -0.21
CA LEU A 47 -3.47 -1.85 0.70
C LEU A 47 -4.76 -1.48 -0.04
N PRO A 48 -5.93 -1.83 0.49
CA PRO A 48 -7.18 -1.50 -0.18
C PRO A 48 -7.52 -0.02 -0.06
N LEU A 49 -8.27 0.47 -1.04
CA LEU A 49 -8.87 1.79 -0.99
C LEU A 49 -10.36 1.66 -0.64
N THR A 50 -10.89 2.65 0.05
CA THR A 50 -12.32 2.75 0.31
C THR A 50 -12.82 4.14 -0.07
N THR A 51 -14.04 4.19 -0.62
CA THR A 51 -14.72 5.46 -0.89
C THR A 51 -15.51 5.95 0.32
N ARG A 52 -15.59 5.16 1.39
CA ARG A 52 -16.21 5.57 2.65
C ARG A 52 -15.22 6.45 3.41
N ILE A 53 -15.36 7.76 3.25
CA ILE A 53 -14.44 8.71 3.85
C ILE A 53 -14.91 9.03 5.25
N LYS A 54 -14.23 8.45 6.23
CA LYS A 54 -14.46 8.67 7.67
C LYS A 54 -13.13 8.91 8.34
N ASN A 55 -13.17 9.64 9.46
CA ASN A 55 -11.99 9.81 10.31
C ASN A 55 -10.75 10.29 9.55
N LEU A 56 -10.90 11.39 8.81
CA LEU A 56 -9.78 11.98 8.04
C LEU A 56 -8.58 12.36 8.92
N THR A 57 -8.80 12.51 10.22
CA THR A 57 -7.72 12.81 11.16
C THR A 57 -6.96 11.57 11.63
N GLN A 58 -7.44 10.37 11.26
CA GLN A 58 -6.76 9.14 11.64
C GLN A 58 -5.46 9.00 10.85
N PRO A 59 -4.29 8.87 11.53
CA PRO A 59 -3.01 8.87 10.83
C PRO A 59 -2.79 7.68 9.91
N THR A 60 -3.56 6.59 10.08
CA THR A 60 -3.45 5.39 9.24
C THR A 60 -4.26 5.50 7.95
N HIS A 61 -4.97 6.61 7.73
CA HIS A 61 -5.75 6.83 6.52
C HIS A 61 -5.13 7.96 5.69
N VAL A 62 -4.90 7.71 4.41
CA VAL A 62 -4.34 8.69 3.48
C VAL A 62 -5.37 8.94 2.38
N LEU A 63 -5.76 10.21 2.21
CA LEU A 63 -6.71 10.59 1.17
C LEU A 63 -6.02 10.70 -0.19
N LEU A 64 -6.61 10.06 -1.18
CA LEU A 64 -6.21 10.20 -2.58
C LEU A 64 -7.36 10.87 -3.33
N PRO A 65 -7.20 12.12 -3.77
CA PRO A 65 -8.22 12.80 -4.57
C PRO A 65 -8.44 12.08 -5.90
N ALA A 66 -9.71 11.94 -6.31
CA ALA A 66 -10.07 11.25 -7.53
C ALA A 66 -9.37 11.82 -8.76
N GLU A 67 -9.35 13.15 -8.88
CA GLU A 67 -8.78 13.81 -10.07
C GLU A 67 -7.26 13.67 -10.17
N LYS A 68 -6.56 13.51 -9.05
CA LYS A 68 -5.09 13.38 -9.05
C LYS A 68 -4.65 12.05 -9.65
N TYR A 69 -5.41 10.99 -9.42
CA TYR A 69 -5.05 9.64 -9.83
C TYR A 69 -6.07 8.99 -10.76
N ASN A 70 -6.95 9.79 -11.32
CA ASN A 70 -7.97 9.31 -12.24
C ASN A 70 -8.82 8.18 -11.66
N LEU A 71 -9.16 8.30 -10.39
CA LEU A 71 -10.04 7.36 -9.69
C LEU A 71 -11.49 7.79 -9.89
N LEU A 72 -12.44 6.86 -9.72
CA LEU A 72 -13.86 7.18 -9.87
C LEU A 72 -14.39 8.11 -8.77
N ALA A 73 -13.78 8.07 -7.60
CA ALA A 73 -14.18 8.91 -6.47
C ALA A 73 -12.97 9.11 -5.56
N ASP A 74 -13.02 10.18 -4.74
CA ASP A 74 -12.02 10.37 -3.68
C ASP A 74 -12.00 9.12 -2.81
N SER A 75 -10.81 8.66 -2.45
CA SER A 75 -10.63 7.40 -1.75
C SER A 75 -9.63 7.54 -0.62
N LEU A 76 -9.83 6.73 0.42
CA LEU A 76 -8.84 6.59 1.50
C LEU A 76 -8.06 5.30 1.30
N VAL A 77 -6.75 5.40 1.46
CA VAL A 77 -5.90 4.21 1.57
C VAL A 77 -5.96 3.74 3.02
N LEU A 78 -6.31 2.49 3.22
CA LEU A 78 -6.35 1.87 4.54
C LEU A 78 -4.97 1.29 4.86
N CYS A 79 -4.08 2.15 5.36
CA CYS A 79 -2.67 1.78 5.60
C CYS A 79 -2.50 0.72 6.69
N GLU A 80 -3.52 0.56 7.55
CA GLU A 80 -3.52 -0.44 8.61
C GLU A 80 -3.98 -1.82 8.14
N ASN A 81 -4.37 -1.98 6.88
CA ASN A 81 -4.99 -3.21 6.38
C ASN A 81 -4.23 -3.83 5.18
N PRO A 82 -2.92 -4.13 5.35
CA PRO A 82 -2.19 -4.80 4.27
C PRO A 82 -2.72 -6.22 4.07
N GLN A 83 -2.93 -6.60 2.82
CA GLN A 83 -3.40 -7.92 2.46
C GLN A 83 -2.44 -8.56 1.47
N ARG A 84 -2.05 -9.80 1.76
CA ARG A 84 -1.24 -10.61 0.87
C ARG A 84 -2.16 -11.33 -0.11
N MET A 85 -1.83 -11.27 -1.39
CA MET A 85 -2.63 -11.92 -2.41
C MET A 85 -1.78 -12.39 -3.57
N SER A 86 -2.31 -13.35 -4.33
CA SER A 86 -1.69 -13.79 -5.57
C SER A 86 -1.70 -12.66 -6.61
N LYS A 87 -0.64 -12.57 -7.40
CA LYS A 87 -0.59 -11.64 -8.53
C LYS A 87 -1.75 -11.83 -9.50
N SER A 88 -2.34 -13.03 -9.55
CA SER A 88 -3.50 -13.30 -10.40
C SER A 88 -4.74 -12.49 -10.02
N ARG A 89 -4.74 -11.88 -8.84
CA ARG A 89 -5.83 -11.00 -8.40
C ARG A 89 -5.68 -9.56 -8.88
N LEU A 90 -4.56 -9.21 -9.52
CA LEU A 90 -4.35 -7.91 -10.14
C LEU A 90 -5.04 -7.91 -11.49
N LEU A 91 -6.10 -7.12 -11.64
CA LEU A 91 -6.98 -7.17 -12.81
C LEU A 91 -6.65 -6.12 -13.86
N LYS A 92 -6.25 -4.92 -13.42
CA LYS A 92 -5.97 -3.82 -14.34
C LYS A 92 -5.07 -2.80 -13.68
N TYR A 93 -4.02 -2.40 -14.38
CA TYR A 93 -3.16 -1.30 -13.95
C TYR A 93 -3.91 0.02 -14.10
N LEU A 94 -3.93 0.83 -13.06
CA LEU A 94 -4.62 2.12 -13.07
C LEU A 94 -3.68 3.33 -13.04
N GLY A 95 -2.45 3.13 -12.62
CA GLY A 95 -1.48 4.22 -12.54
C GLY A 95 -0.50 4.00 -11.40
N ALA A 96 0.29 5.01 -11.10
CA ALA A 96 1.28 4.96 -10.03
C ALA A 96 1.18 6.21 -9.15
N LEU A 97 1.40 6.03 -7.86
CA LEU A 97 1.40 7.12 -6.89
C LEU A 97 2.66 7.96 -7.03
N GLU A 98 2.54 9.25 -6.73
CA GLU A 98 3.69 10.12 -6.54
C GLU A 98 4.43 9.73 -5.26
N GLU A 99 5.72 9.97 -5.22
CA GLU A 99 6.58 9.58 -4.09
C GLU A 99 6.07 10.14 -2.76
N GLU A 100 5.60 11.39 -2.74
CA GLU A 100 5.11 12.01 -1.49
C GLU A 100 3.91 11.26 -0.90
N ASP A 101 3.04 10.72 -1.75
CA ASP A 101 1.88 9.95 -1.29
C ASP A 101 2.32 8.56 -0.81
N ILE A 102 3.31 7.96 -1.45
CA ILE A 102 3.89 6.70 -0.97
C ILE A 102 4.51 6.90 0.41
N LYS A 103 5.21 8.01 0.63
CA LYS A 103 5.79 8.34 1.95
C LYS A 103 4.71 8.47 3.02
N SER A 104 3.61 9.16 2.70
CA SER A 104 2.49 9.32 3.64
C SER A 104 1.87 7.97 4.00
N ILE A 105 1.72 7.09 3.01
CA ILE A 105 1.20 5.75 3.22
C ILE A 105 2.16 4.92 4.09
N ALA A 106 3.46 5.03 3.84
CA ALA A 106 4.46 4.33 4.64
C ALA A 106 4.39 4.76 6.11
N ILE A 107 4.27 6.05 6.35
CA ILE A 107 4.12 6.57 7.71
C ILE A 107 2.83 6.06 8.34
N GLY A 108 1.71 6.11 7.61
CA GLY A 108 0.44 5.59 8.10
C GLY A 108 0.51 4.11 8.45
N ASN A 109 1.19 3.32 7.63
CA ASN A 109 1.36 1.90 7.90
C ASN A 109 2.23 1.65 9.14
N ILE A 110 3.32 2.38 9.28
CA ILE A 110 4.20 2.27 10.45
C ILE A 110 3.42 2.61 11.73
N LEU A 111 2.60 3.66 11.68
CA LEU A 111 1.81 4.09 12.84
C LEU A 111 0.63 3.17 13.16
N SER A 112 0.30 2.25 12.26
CA SER A 112 -0.81 1.31 12.51
C SER A 112 -0.46 0.29 13.59
N SER A 113 0.79 0.18 13.96
CA SER A 113 1.26 -0.70 15.02
C SER A 113 2.14 0.12 15.98
N SER A 114 2.05 -0.18 17.27
CA SER A 114 2.92 0.46 18.26
C SER A 114 4.31 -0.16 18.31
N ALA A 115 4.59 -1.16 17.49
CA ALA A 115 5.86 -1.88 17.54
C ALA A 115 7.07 -0.99 17.30
N ILE A 116 6.94 0.03 16.44
CA ILE A 116 8.04 0.96 16.19
C ILE A 116 8.48 1.69 17.45
N ALA A 117 7.55 1.93 18.38
CA ALA A 117 7.87 2.62 19.63
C ALA A 117 8.76 1.78 20.58
N LEU A 118 8.87 0.48 20.30
CA LEU A 118 9.75 -0.40 21.06
C LEU A 118 11.21 -0.31 20.61
N LEU A 119 11.46 0.25 19.45
CA LEU A 119 12.79 0.35 18.88
C LEU A 119 13.49 1.61 19.37
N SER A 120 14.80 1.52 19.64
CA SER A 120 15.61 2.69 19.90
C SER A 120 15.85 3.48 18.61
N GLU A 121 16.30 4.72 18.74
CA GLU A 121 16.68 5.51 17.56
C GLU A 121 17.78 4.83 16.76
N GLU A 122 18.74 4.19 17.44
CA GLU A 122 19.82 3.45 16.79
C GLU A 122 19.29 2.26 15.99
N GLU A 123 18.37 1.51 16.59
CA GLU A 123 17.75 0.38 15.92
C GLU A 123 16.93 0.82 14.69
N LEU A 124 16.20 1.93 14.82
CA LEU A 124 15.45 2.52 13.71
C LEU A 124 16.37 2.91 12.55
N LEU A 125 17.51 3.52 12.88
CA LEU A 125 18.48 3.91 11.87
C LEU A 125 19.07 2.68 11.17
N ASP A 126 19.34 1.62 11.91
CA ASP A 126 19.85 0.38 11.34
C ASP A 126 18.83 -0.25 10.37
N VAL A 127 17.55 -0.27 10.75
CA VAL A 127 16.49 -0.77 9.90
C VAL A 127 16.39 0.07 8.62
N TRP A 128 16.44 1.39 8.77
CA TRP A 128 16.39 2.30 7.63
C TRP A 128 17.55 2.07 6.67
N LYS A 129 18.78 1.92 7.20
CA LYS A 129 19.97 1.65 6.39
C LYS A 129 19.83 0.31 5.65
N GLU A 130 19.34 -0.71 6.34
CA GLU A 130 19.13 -2.03 5.74
C GLU A 130 18.10 -1.97 4.61
N SER A 131 17.01 -1.22 4.82
CA SER A 131 16.01 -1.02 3.77
C SER A 131 16.62 -0.38 2.52
N LYS A 132 17.46 0.63 2.73
CA LYS A 132 18.19 1.27 1.62
C LYS A 132 19.07 0.28 0.90
N ARG A 133 19.82 -0.52 1.66
CA ARG A 133 20.74 -1.53 1.09
C ARG A 133 19.98 -2.54 0.23
N ILE A 134 18.85 -3.05 0.74
CA ILE A 134 18.03 -4.02 0.01
C ILE A 134 17.51 -3.44 -1.30
N GLN A 135 17.14 -2.16 -1.31
CA GLN A 135 16.63 -1.50 -2.51
C GLN A 135 17.74 -1.01 -3.45
N GLY A 136 19.00 -1.18 -3.09
CA GLY A 136 20.12 -0.70 -3.91
C GLY A 136 20.32 0.81 -3.87
N LEU A 137 19.89 1.43 -2.80
CA LEU A 137 19.95 2.89 -2.65
C LEU A 137 21.09 3.35 -1.75
#